data_3d948d4bafe6a66a88220006634000a3
#
_entry.id   3d948d4bafe6a66a88220006634000a3
#
_cell.length_a   1.000
_cell.length_b   1.000
_cell.length_c   1.000
_cell.angle_alpha   90.00
_cell.angle_beta   90.00
_cell.angle_gamma   90.00
#
_symmetry.space_group_name_H-M   'P 1'
#
loop_
_entity.id
_entity.type
_entity.pdbx_description
1 polymer ?
#
loop_
_entity_poly.entity_id
_entity_poly.type
_entity_poly.pdbx_seq_one_letter_code
_entity_poly.pdbx_strand_id
1 'polypeptide(L)'
;IELLKRINPNFTPCDNEHDRKLPQIWTWVKGKNIFLPMKSAKPCNEDFLYIDIDSIDNKHQVINKIKTIKTFDAPSRASRYTQKDDVVFSMVRPYLRNIAKVVNNNCIASTGFYICSPIPKILHPNYCYYLMISDYVVNGLNQFMKGDNSPSINKIHIDEWLFPLPPFAEQHRIVQKIEELFSALDNIQKSLEV
;
A
#
# COMPACT_ATOMS: atom_id res chain seq x y z
N ILE A 1 -14.32 -2.12 -14.40
CA ILE A 1 -13.82 -3.07 -15.43
C ILE A 1 -13.59 -2.35 -16.76
N GLU A 2 -14.54 -1.59 -17.29
CA GLU A 2 -14.37 -0.90 -18.59
C GLU A 2 -13.13 0.02 -18.62
N LEU A 3 -12.89 0.79 -17.56
CA LEU A 3 -11.72 1.66 -17.47
C LEU A 3 -10.42 0.85 -17.45
N LEU A 4 -10.40 -0.28 -16.73
CA LEU A 4 -9.25 -1.21 -16.72
C LEU A 4 -8.96 -1.76 -18.12
N LYS A 5 -9.98 -2.14 -18.87
CA LYS A 5 -9.83 -2.60 -20.26
C LYS A 5 -9.34 -1.50 -21.20
N ARG A 6 -9.70 -0.24 -20.96
CA ARG A 6 -9.17 0.90 -21.74
C ARG A 6 -7.68 1.15 -21.48
N ILE A 7 -7.23 0.97 -20.24
CA ILE A 7 -5.82 1.15 -19.85
C ILE A 7 -4.99 -0.06 -20.23
N ASN A 8 -5.55 -1.26 -20.06
CA ASN A 8 -4.92 -2.53 -20.43
C ASN A 8 -5.92 -3.36 -21.28
N PRO A 9 -5.85 -3.29 -22.61
CA PRO A 9 -6.76 -4.04 -23.48
C PRO A 9 -6.78 -5.54 -23.25
N ASN A 10 -5.68 -6.10 -22.71
CA ASN A 10 -5.55 -7.53 -22.38
C ASN A 10 -6.01 -7.84 -20.94
N PHE A 11 -6.61 -6.87 -20.24
CA PHE A 11 -7.12 -7.11 -18.88
C PHE A 11 -8.28 -8.10 -18.92
N THR A 12 -8.16 -9.15 -18.09
CA THR A 12 -9.22 -10.12 -17.81
C THR A 12 -9.48 -10.14 -16.30
N PRO A 13 -10.74 -10.14 -15.86
CA PRO A 13 -11.09 -10.41 -14.46
C PRO A 13 -10.59 -11.78 -14.01
N CYS A 14 -10.22 -11.90 -12.75
CA CYS A 14 -9.71 -13.13 -12.15
C CYS A 14 -10.77 -13.81 -11.23
N ASP A 15 -12.05 -13.64 -11.52
CA ASP A 15 -13.16 -14.06 -10.63
C ASP A 15 -13.18 -15.58 -10.38
N ASN A 16 -12.60 -16.37 -11.27
CA ASN A 16 -12.48 -17.82 -11.13
C ASN A 16 -11.14 -18.26 -10.50
N GLU A 17 -10.23 -17.33 -10.19
CA GLU A 17 -8.93 -17.64 -9.61
C GLU A 17 -8.91 -17.60 -8.06
N HIS A 18 -10.04 -17.29 -7.44
CA HIS A 18 -10.14 -17.17 -5.99
C HIS A 18 -11.36 -17.89 -5.43
N ASP A 19 -11.18 -18.65 -4.33
CA ASP A 19 -12.23 -19.45 -3.69
C ASP A 19 -13.34 -18.62 -3.02
N ARG A 20 -13.03 -17.38 -2.65
CA ARG A 20 -14.01 -16.49 -2.00
C ARG A 20 -14.88 -15.80 -3.03
N LYS A 21 -16.19 -15.93 -2.87
CA LYS A 21 -17.17 -15.17 -3.67
C LYS A 21 -17.19 -13.72 -3.24
N LEU A 22 -17.13 -12.82 -4.22
CA LEU A 22 -17.34 -11.39 -4.05
C LEU A 22 -18.82 -11.01 -4.26
N PRO A 23 -19.25 -9.83 -3.76
CA PRO A 23 -20.50 -9.22 -4.20
C PRO A 23 -20.56 -9.11 -5.73
N GLN A 24 -21.77 -9.22 -6.31
CA GLN A 24 -21.97 -9.34 -7.76
C GLN A 24 -21.29 -8.28 -8.62
N ILE A 25 -21.14 -7.05 -8.08
CA ILE A 25 -20.55 -5.91 -8.80
C ILE A 25 -19.05 -5.72 -8.54
N TRP A 26 -18.45 -6.57 -7.71
CA TRP A 26 -17.01 -6.55 -7.41
C TRP A 26 -16.28 -7.54 -8.33
N THR A 27 -14.98 -7.35 -8.49
CA THR A 27 -14.16 -8.27 -9.27
C THR A 27 -12.81 -8.52 -8.59
N TRP A 28 -12.24 -9.71 -8.78
CA TRP A 28 -10.87 -10.00 -8.39
C TRP A 28 -9.91 -9.48 -9.46
N VAL A 29 -8.87 -8.75 -9.01
CA VAL A 29 -7.85 -8.18 -9.90
C VAL A 29 -6.46 -8.40 -9.32
N LYS A 30 -5.48 -8.63 -10.20
CA LYS A 30 -4.08 -8.71 -9.79
C LYS A 30 -3.51 -7.32 -9.49
N GLY A 31 -2.58 -7.24 -8.52
CA GLY A 31 -1.96 -5.99 -8.09
C GLY A 31 -1.36 -5.18 -9.24
N LYS A 32 -0.70 -5.86 -10.20
CA LYS A 32 -0.13 -5.22 -11.40
C LYS A 32 -1.14 -4.47 -12.27
N ASN A 33 -2.45 -4.72 -12.10
CA ASN A 33 -3.51 -4.06 -12.86
C ASN A 33 -4.12 -2.86 -12.14
N ILE A 34 -3.83 -2.67 -10.85
CA ILE A 34 -4.39 -1.59 -10.02
C ILE A 34 -3.33 -0.65 -9.46
N PHE A 35 -2.05 -1.05 -9.51
CA PHE A 35 -0.92 -0.20 -9.12
C PHE A 35 -0.14 0.25 -10.34
N LEU A 36 0.29 1.51 -10.34
CA LEU A 36 1.24 2.02 -11.32
C LEU A 36 2.60 1.31 -11.14
N PRO A 37 3.38 1.15 -12.21
CA PRO A 37 4.74 0.63 -12.11
C PRO A 37 5.59 1.46 -11.15
N MET A 38 6.29 0.78 -10.23
CA MET A 38 7.21 1.46 -9.32
C MET A 38 8.30 2.20 -10.09
N LYS A 39 8.55 3.45 -9.70
CA LYS A 39 9.60 4.28 -10.29
C LYS A 39 10.83 4.25 -9.38
N SER A 40 12.00 4.11 -10.00
CA SER A 40 13.29 4.36 -9.34
C SER A 40 13.67 5.81 -9.50
N ALA A 41 14.16 6.44 -8.44
CA ALA A 41 14.73 7.77 -8.49
C ALA A 41 15.94 7.83 -7.56
N LYS A 42 16.99 8.53 -8.00
CA LYS A 42 18.10 8.88 -7.13
C LYS A 42 17.84 10.26 -6.53
N PRO A 43 18.22 10.51 -5.28
CA PRO A 43 18.23 11.86 -4.75
C PRO A 43 19.07 12.78 -5.65
N CYS A 44 18.56 13.96 -5.98
CA CYS A 44 19.22 14.89 -6.90
C CYS A 44 19.26 16.33 -6.37
N ASN A 45 18.50 16.64 -5.33
CA ASN A 45 18.52 17.92 -4.64
C ASN A 45 19.57 17.89 -3.51
N GLU A 46 19.89 19.03 -2.92
CA GLU A 46 20.82 19.10 -1.78
C GLU A 46 20.34 18.21 -0.64
N ASP A 47 19.06 18.31 -0.29
CA ASP A 47 18.37 17.48 0.71
C ASP A 47 17.17 16.76 0.08
N PHE A 48 16.80 15.62 0.64
CA PHE A 48 15.60 14.88 0.24
C PHE A 48 14.89 14.26 1.43
N LEU A 49 13.59 14.01 1.26
CA LEU A 49 12.76 13.31 2.24
C LEU A 49 12.91 11.80 2.05
N TYR A 50 13.38 11.11 3.10
CA TYR A 50 13.63 9.67 3.07
C TYR A 50 12.69 8.91 4.00
N ILE A 51 12.11 7.83 3.45
CA ILE A 51 11.25 6.90 4.17
C ILE A 51 11.95 5.54 4.23
N ASP A 52 12.33 5.12 5.43
CA ASP A 52 12.81 3.77 5.71
C ASP A 52 11.91 3.05 6.72
N ILE A 53 12.33 1.86 7.15
CA ILE A 53 11.55 1.05 8.08
C ILE A 53 11.31 1.77 9.42
N ASP A 54 12.28 2.55 9.90
CA ASP A 54 12.21 3.27 11.16
C ASP A 54 11.33 4.51 11.07
N SER A 55 10.93 4.90 9.86
CA SER A 55 9.98 5.98 9.63
C SER A 55 8.54 5.60 9.93
N ILE A 56 8.25 4.29 10.04
CA ILE A 56 6.91 3.76 10.16
C ILE A 56 6.60 3.40 11.61
N ASP A 57 5.52 3.97 12.14
CA ASP A 57 4.85 3.44 13.33
C ASP A 57 3.96 2.26 12.90
N ASN A 58 4.43 1.06 13.15
CA ASN A 58 3.75 -0.15 12.71
C ASN A 58 2.52 -0.54 13.56
N LYS A 59 2.31 0.11 14.70
CA LYS A 59 1.10 -0.06 15.52
C LYS A 59 -0.06 0.73 14.94
N HIS A 60 0.22 1.98 14.55
CA HIS A 60 -0.79 2.87 13.96
C HIS A 60 -0.75 2.88 12.42
N GLN A 61 0.25 2.23 11.81
CA GLN A 61 0.45 2.13 10.35
C GLN A 61 0.51 3.49 9.66
N VAL A 62 1.23 4.41 10.28
CA VAL A 62 1.46 5.77 9.79
C VAL A 62 2.95 6.08 9.65
N ILE A 63 3.27 7.05 8.81
CA ILE A 63 4.62 7.61 8.78
C ILE A 63 4.71 8.58 9.97
N ASN A 64 5.46 8.19 10.98
CA ASN A 64 5.67 8.99 12.19
C ASN A 64 6.84 9.96 12.03
N LYS A 65 7.93 9.54 11.35
CA LYS A 65 9.16 10.31 11.26
C LYS A 65 9.80 10.21 9.87
N ILE A 66 9.49 11.17 9.00
CA ILE A 66 10.26 11.33 7.75
C ILE A 66 11.63 11.93 8.09
N LYS A 67 12.68 11.36 7.50
CA LYS A 67 14.05 11.85 7.64
C LYS A 67 14.37 12.82 6.50
N THR A 68 14.91 14.00 6.82
CA THR A 68 15.57 14.85 5.83
C THR A 68 17.04 14.49 5.79
N ILE A 69 17.52 14.03 4.65
CA ILE A 69 18.90 13.54 4.47
C ILE A 69 19.57 14.32 3.35
N LYS A 70 20.83 14.67 3.54
CA LYS A 70 21.66 15.26 2.48
C LYS A 70 21.98 14.21 1.42
N THR A 71 21.97 14.60 0.16
CA THR A 71 22.16 13.67 -0.95
C THR A 71 23.50 12.94 -0.92
N PHE A 72 24.56 13.57 -0.43
CA PHE A 72 25.87 12.91 -0.28
C PHE A 72 25.89 11.84 0.82
N ASP A 73 24.96 11.90 1.80
CA ASP A 73 24.79 10.89 2.87
C ASP A 73 23.69 9.86 2.51
N ALA A 74 23.18 9.89 1.27
CA ALA A 74 22.07 9.03 0.88
C ALA A 74 22.41 7.54 1.05
N PRO A 75 21.58 6.77 1.77
CA PRO A 75 21.76 5.33 1.84
C PRO A 75 21.65 4.69 0.43
N SER A 76 22.45 3.66 0.16
CA SER A 76 22.40 2.93 -1.11
C SER A 76 21.00 2.38 -1.45
N ARG A 77 20.17 2.18 -0.43
CA ARG A 77 18.78 1.73 -0.55
C ARG A 77 17.79 2.84 -0.90
N ALA A 78 18.18 4.11 -0.86
CA ALA A 78 17.30 5.25 -1.18
C ALA A 78 17.10 5.36 -2.68
N SER A 79 16.12 4.64 -3.23
CA SER A 79 15.90 4.63 -4.67
C SER A 79 14.45 4.40 -5.13
N ARG A 80 13.47 4.33 -4.23
CA ARG A 80 12.06 4.19 -4.58
C ARG A 80 11.38 5.55 -4.54
N TYR A 81 11.02 6.08 -5.71
CA TYR A 81 10.22 7.31 -5.77
C TYR A 81 8.84 7.08 -5.18
N THR A 82 8.39 8.00 -4.33
CA THR A 82 7.04 8.02 -3.78
C THR A 82 6.45 9.43 -3.82
N GLN A 83 5.14 9.48 -3.85
CA GLN A 83 4.37 10.72 -3.82
C GLN A 83 3.22 10.59 -2.82
N LYS A 84 2.61 11.71 -2.51
CA LYS A 84 1.39 11.73 -1.67
C LYS A 84 0.35 10.73 -2.21
N ASP A 85 -0.31 10.05 -1.28
CA ASP A 85 -1.33 9.04 -1.53
C ASP A 85 -0.82 7.66 -2.02
N ASP A 86 0.47 7.49 -2.25
CA ASP A 86 1.06 6.15 -2.34
C ASP A 86 0.99 5.42 -0.99
N VAL A 87 1.02 4.10 -1.02
CA VAL A 87 1.18 3.28 0.18
C VAL A 87 2.51 2.55 0.11
N VAL A 88 3.35 2.74 1.12
CA VAL A 88 4.59 1.96 1.29
C VAL A 88 4.26 0.67 2.04
N PHE A 89 4.67 -0.46 1.48
CA PHE A 89 4.48 -1.79 2.06
C PHE A 89 5.84 -2.47 2.23
N SER A 90 6.25 -2.78 3.47
CA SER A 90 7.51 -3.47 3.69
C SER A 90 7.48 -4.90 3.18
N MET A 91 8.36 -5.20 2.22
CA MET A 91 8.56 -6.56 1.73
C MET A 91 9.41 -7.41 2.68
N VAL A 92 10.14 -6.77 3.61
CA VAL A 92 10.95 -7.44 4.63
C VAL A 92 10.13 -7.56 5.89
N ARG A 93 10.00 -8.77 6.42
CA ARG A 93 9.18 -9.09 7.61
C ARG A 93 7.78 -8.47 7.54
N PRO A 94 7.00 -8.74 6.48
CA PRO A 94 5.69 -8.10 6.27
C PRO A 94 4.72 -8.31 7.43
N TYR A 95 4.90 -9.38 8.23
CA TYR A 95 4.14 -9.62 9.46
C TYR A 95 4.30 -8.52 10.52
N LEU A 96 5.37 -7.72 10.47
CA LEU A 96 5.54 -6.56 11.35
C LEU A 96 4.68 -5.37 10.94
N ARG A 97 3.97 -5.44 9.81
CA ARG A 97 3.02 -4.43 9.35
C ARG A 97 3.61 -3.03 9.23
N ASN A 98 4.86 -2.92 8.77
CA ASN A 98 5.44 -1.64 8.41
C ASN A 98 4.84 -1.17 7.08
N ILE A 99 3.61 -0.67 7.18
CA ILE A 99 2.77 -0.23 6.07
C ILE A 99 2.25 1.15 6.43
N ALA A 100 2.34 2.11 5.52
CA ALA A 100 1.81 3.45 5.77
C ALA A 100 1.45 4.17 4.47
N LYS A 101 0.50 5.09 4.56
CA LYS A 101 0.19 6.01 3.46
C LYS A 101 1.16 7.19 3.47
N VAL A 102 1.70 7.53 2.30
CA VAL A 102 2.61 8.66 2.10
C VAL A 102 1.80 9.96 2.10
N VAL A 103 2.21 10.91 2.92
CA VAL A 103 1.53 12.22 3.05
C VAL A 103 2.25 13.36 2.36
N ASN A 104 3.52 13.18 2.01
CA ASN A 104 4.36 14.18 1.36
C ASN A 104 4.62 13.80 -0.10
N ASN A 105 4.80 14.81 -0.95
CA ASN A 105 5.25 14.58 -2.33
C ASN A 105 6.78 14.46 -2.40
N ASN A 106 7.26 13.85 -3.49
CA ASN A 106 8.68 13.77 -3.85
C ASN A 106 9.56 13.15 -2.75
N CYS A 107 9.06 12.10 -2.08
CA CYS A 107 9.87 11.34 -1.15
C CYS A 107 10.60 10.20 -1.87
N ILE A 108 11.72 9.80 -1.29
CA ILE A 108 12.45 8.59 -1.69
C ILE A 108 12.30 7.56 -0.58
N ALA A 109 11.80 6.39 -0.91
CA ALA A 109 11.71 5.28 0.04
C ALA A 109 12.84 4.26 -0.18
N SER A 110 13.07 3.46 0.86
CA SER A 110 14.02 2.34 0.80
C SER A 110 13.56 1.27 -0.20
N THR A 111 14.52 0.59 -0.84
CA THR A 111 14.27 -0.58 -1.70
C THR A 111 13.55 -1.74 -1.01
N GLY A 112 13.55 -1.78 0.32
CA GLY A 112 12.79 -2.75 1.11
C GLY A 112 11.27 -2.60 1.01
N PHE A 113 10.78 -1.45 0.48
CA PHE A 113 9.36 -1.21 0.27
C PHE A 113 8.91 -1.55 -1.16
N TYR A 114 7.73 -2.13 -1.26
CA TYR A 114 6.90 -2.04 -2.45
C TYR A 114 6.08 -0.75 -2.36
N ILE A 115 6.02 0.00 -3.45
CA ILE A 115 5.25 1.24 -3.53
C ILE A 115 3.95 0.95 -4.26
N CYS A 116 2.85 0.94 -3.51
CA CYS A 116 1.51 0.80 -4.06
C CYS A 116 1.04 2.19 -4.48
N SER A 117 1.22 2.53 -5.75
CA SER A 117 0.72 3.79 -6.33
C SER A 117 -0.62 3.51 -7.01
N PRO A 118 -1.76 3.95 -6.44
CA PRO A 118 -3.08 3.64 -6.98
C PRO A 118 -3.27 4.22 -8.38
N ILE A 119 -3.79 3.43 -9.32
CA ILE A 119 -4.16 3.95 -10.64
C ILE A 119 -5.39 4.87 -10.47
N PRO A 120 -5.32 6.15 -10.91
CA PRO A 120 -6.40 7.11 -10.76
C PRO A 120 -7.73 6.60 -11.34
N LYS A 121 -8.83 6.85 -10.62
CA LYS A 121 -10.20 6.43 -10.96
C LYS A 121 -10.45 4.91 -10.98
N ILE A 122 -9.43 4.10 -10.72
CA ILE A 122 -9.55 2.64 -10.57
C ILE A 122 -9.47 2.28 -9.10
N LEU A 123 -8.44 2.75 -8.42
CA LEU A 123 -8.19 2.47 -7.01
C LEU A 123 -8.14 3.78 -6.22
N HIS A 124 -9.04 3.90 -5.24
CA HIS A 124 -9.07 5.05 -4.34
C HIS A 124 -7.92 4.96 -3.33
N PRO A 125 -7.13 6.03 -3.09
CA PRO A 125 -5.95 5.97 -2.23
C PRO A 125 -6.20 5.46 -0.80
N ASN A 126 -7.28 5.93 -0.13
CA ASN A 126 -7.60 5.44 1.20
C ASN A 126 -8.14 4.00 1.18
N TYR A 127 -8.87 3.60 0.12
CA TYR A 127 -9.26 2.20 -0.03
C TYR A 127 -8.02 1.31 -0.22
N CYS A 128 -7.06 1.74 -1.06
CA CYS A 128 -5.77 1.08 -1.20
C CYS A 128 -5.07 0.91 0.16
N TYR A 129 -5.00 1.95 0.96
CA TYR A 129 -4.39 1.90 2.28
C TYR A 129 -5.07 0.88 3.19
N TYR A 130 -6.41 0.95 3.36
CA TYR A 130 -7.14 -0.01 4.20
C TYR A 130 -7.04 -1.44 3.67
N LEU A 131 -7.01 -1.62 2.36
CA LEU A 131 -6.81 -2.92 1.74
C LEU A 131 -5.43 -3.49 2.06
N MET A 132 -4.37 -2.68 1.92
CA MET A 132 -2.99 -3.12 2.16
C MET A 132 -2.68 -3.42 3.63
N ILE A 133 -3.35 -2.76 4.59
CA ILE A 133 -3.19 -3.06 6.02
C ILE A 133 -4.10 -4.21 6.48
N SER A 134 -5.00 -4.71 5.66
CA SER A 134 -5.94 -5.78 6.04
C SER A 134 -5.24 -7.11 6.32
N ASP A 135 -5.83 -7.90 7.19
CA ASP A 135 -5.37 -9.28 7.46
C ASP A 135 -5.38 -10.15 6.22
N TYR A 136 -6.32 -9.92 5.31
CA TYR A 136 -6.38 -10.63 4.04
C TYR A 136 -5.09 -10.48 3.23
N VAL A 137 -4.58 -9.25 3.11
CA VAL A 137 -3.37 -8.97 2.34
C VAL A 137 -2.13 -9.37 3.13
N VAL A 138 -2.00 -8.92 4.37
CA VAL A 138 -0.77 -9.17 5.15
C VAL A 138 -0.57 -10.65 5.40
N ASN A 139 -1.57 -11.36 5.94
CA ASN A 139 -1.45 -12.78 6.26
C ASN A 139 -1.33 -13.63 4.99
N GLY A 140 -2.02 -13.22 3.91
CA GLY A 140 -1.90 -13.88 2.63
C GLY A 140 -0.52 -13.76 2.01
N LEU A 141 0.09 -12.58 2.06
CA LEU A 141 1.44 -12.37 1.54
C LEU A 141 2.52 -13.01 2.42
N ASN A 142 2.30 -13.14 3.74
CA ASN A 142 3.24 -13.79 4.66
C ASN A 142 3.57 -15.24 4.25
N GLN A 143 2.65 -15.96 3.60
CA GLN A 143 2.91 -17.33 3.14
C GLN A 143 4.02 -17.44 2.08
N PHE A 144 4.38 -16.35 1.40
CA PHE A 144 5.43 -16.32 0.40
C PHE A 144 6.81 -15.94 0.97
N MET A 145 6.90 -15.70 2.28
CA MET A 145 8.18 -15.31 2.91
C MET A 145 9.23 -16.40 2.74
N LYS A 146 10.46 -15.96 2.43
CA LYS A 146 11.66 -16.79 2.37
C LYS A 146 12.81 -16.11 3.11
N GLY A 147 13.69 -16.90 3.67
CA GLY A 147 14.89 -16.48 4.43
C GLY A 147 14.71 -16.61 5.94
N ASP A 148 15.78 -17.00 6.63
CA ASP A 148 15.74 -17.31 8.06
C ASP A 148 15.84 -16.06 8.95
N ASN A 149 16.86 -15.21 8.74
CA ASN A 149 17.10 -14.05 9.59
C ASN A 149 16.25 -12.82 9.25
N SER A 150 15.92 -12.64 7.97
CA SER A 150 15.10 -11.53 7.47
C SER A 150 14.13 -12.02 6.42
N PRO A 151 13.09 -12.79 6.84
CA PRO A 151 12.14 -13.35 5.91
C PRO A 151 11.48 -12.24 5.10
N SER A 152 11.42 -12.43 3.80
CA SER A 152 10.94 -11.40 2.87
C SER A 152 10.13 -11.99 1.73
N ILE A 153 9.29 -11.15 1.16
CA ILE A 153 8.56 -11.42 -0.08
C ILE A 153 9.19 -10.63 -1.23
N ASN A 154 8.85 -10.98 -2.44
CA ASN A 154 9.28 -10.29 -3.64
C ASN A 154 8.14 -9.48 -4.27
N LYS A 155 8.50 -8.49 -5.09
CA LYS A 155 7.57 -7.66 -5.86
C LYS A 155 6.48 -8.50 -6.56
N ILE A 156 6.86 -9.62 -7.18
CA ILE A 156 5.95 -10.47 -7.93
C ILE A 156 4.79 -11.02 -7.08
N HIS A 157 5.01 -11.24 -5.78
CA HIS A 157 3.96 -11.74 -4.89
C HIS A 157 2.85 -10.70 -4.70
N ILE A 158 3.17 -9.40 -4.69
CA ILE A 158 2.18 -8.33 -4.63
C ILE A 158 1.55 -8.10 -6.01
N ASP A 159 2.37 -8.12 -7.07
CA ASP A 159 1.89 -7.93 -8.45
C ASP A 159 0.84 -8.97 -8.85
N GLU A 160 1.03 -10.23 -8.45
CA GLU A 160 0.15 -11.36 -8.78
C GLU A 160 -0.91 -11.64 -7.70
N TRP A 161 -0.84 -10.98 -6.53
CA TRP A 161 -1.85 -11.12 -5.49
C TRP A 161 -3.21 -10.64 -5.98
N LEU A 162 -4.26 -11.37 -5.62
CA LEU A 162 -5.63 -11.03 -5.98
C LEU A 162 -6.22 -10.05 -4.97
N PHE A 163 -6.67 -8.93 -5.46
CA PHE A 163 -7.31 -7.88 -4.68
C PHE A 163 -8.79 -7.77 -5.04
N PRO A 164 -9.69 -7.66 -4.04
CA PRO A 164 -11.10 -7.38 -4.30
C PRO A 164 -11.25 -5.91 -4.73
N LEU A 165 -11.83 -5.69 -5.90
CA LEU A 165 -12.02 -4.35 -6.45
C LEU A 165 -13.51 -4.03 -6.60
N PRO A 166 -14.09 -3.21 -5.69
CA PRO A 166 -15.40 -2.62 -5.84
C PRO A 166 -15.44 -1.58 -6.97
N PRO A 167 -16.61 -1.20 -7.48
CA PRO A 167 -16.76 0.03 -8.25
C PRO A 167 -16.21 1.24 -7.49
N PHE A 168 -15.61 2.20 -8.22
CA PHE A 168 -14.88 3.31 -7.60
C PHE A 168 -15.74 4.12 -6.60
N ALA A 169 -17.03 4.37 -6.92
CA ALA A 169 -17.95 5.04 -6.01
C ALA A 169 -18.22 4.23 -4.73
N GLU A 170 -18.17 2.91 -4.81
CA GLU A 170 -18.33 2.04 -3.63
C GLU A 170 -17.08 2.03 -2.77
N GLN A 171 -15.89 2.10 -3.36
CA GLN A 171 -14.64 2.29 -2.60
C GLN A 171 -14.71 3.54 -1.72
N HIS A 172 -15.24 4.65 -2.24
CA HIS A 172 -15.47 5.87 -1.45
C HIS A 172 -16.40 5.62 -0.27
N ARG A 173 -17.54 4.94 -0.49
CA ARG A 173 -18.51 4.63 0.59
C ARG A 173 -17.90 3.73 1.66
N ILE A 174 -17.10 2.74 1.25
CA ILE A 174 -16.39 1.86 2.18
C ILE A 174 -15.41 2.66 3.04
N VAL A 175 -14.60 3.52 2.42
CA VAL A 175 -13.65 4.39 3.12
C VAL A 175 -14.37 5.28 4.12
N GLN A 176 -15.41 5.97 3.68
CA GLN A 176 -16.21 6.82 4.56
C GLN A 176 -16.75 6.04 5.75
N LYS A 177 -17.27 4.83 5.53
CA LYS A 177 -17.80 4.00 6.62
C LYS A 177 -16.72 3.54 7.60
N ILE A 178 -15.53 3.20 7.12
CA ILE A 178 -14.39 2.84 7.97
C ILE A 178 -13.98 4.03 8.84
N GLU A 179 -13.84 5.23 8.24
CA GLU A 179 -13.44 6.46 8.94
C GLU A 179 -14.50 6.89 9.99
N GLU A 180 -15.79 6.76 9.68
CA GLU A 180 -16.89 6.97 10.64
C GLU A 180 -16.78 6.01 11.85
N LEU A 181 -16.51 4.73 11.60
CA LEU A 181 -16.40 3.72 12.66
C LEU A 181 -15.17 3.98 13.54
N PHE A 182 -14.03 4.31 12.98
CA PHE A 182 -12.84 4.67 13.76
C PHE A 182 -13.07 5.91 14.59
N SER A 183 -13.69 6.95 14.03
CA SER A 183 -14.04 8.16 14.79
C SER A 183 -14.99 7.87 15.96
N ALA A 184 -15.95 6.97 15.77
CA ALA A 184 -16.84 6.55 16.85
C ALA A 184 -16.10 5.78 17.95
N LEU A 185 -15.18 4.89 17.57
CA LEU A 185 -14.34 4.14 18.52
C LEU A 185 -13.43 5.07 19.33
N ASP A 186 -12.78 6.04 18.68
CA ASP A 186 -11.94 7.03 19.34
C ASP A 186 -12.73 7.87 20.36
N ASN A 187 -13.98 8.24 20.05
CA ASN A 187 -14.85 8.96 20.96
C ASN A 187 -15.26 8.11 22.18
N ILE A 188 -15.53 6.83 21.96
CA ILE A 188 -15.82 5.89 23.06
C ILE A 188 -14.59 5.73 23.94
N GLN A 189 -13.42 5.52 23.37
CA GLN A 189 -12.17 5.39 24.13
C GLN A 189 -11.91 6.62 25.00
N LYS A 190 -12.02 7.83 24.44
CA LYS A 190 -11.86 9.09 25.17
C LYS A 190 -12.86 9.21 26.33
N SER A 191 -14.08 8.71 26.16
CA SER A 191 -15.10 8.74 27.22
C SER A 191 -14.86 7.75 28.36
N LEU A 192 -14.03 6.70 28.11
CA LEU A 192 -13.65 5.72 29.13
C LEU A 192 -12.39 6.11 29.91
N GLU A 193 -11.60 7.04 29.40
CA GLU A 193 -10.37 7.54 30.03
C GLU A 193 -10.65 8.71 31.01
N VAL A 194 -11.90 9.12 31.18
CA VAL A 194 -12.38 10.13 32.15
C VAL A 194 -12.95 9.44 33.38
#